data_7727852d590bcaca01315348cd53fc62
#
_entry.id   7727852d590bcaca01315348cd53fc62
#
_cell.length_a   1.000
_cell.length_b   1.000
_cell.length_c   1.000
_cell.angle_alpha   90.00
_cell.angle_beta   90.00
_cell.angle_gamma   90.00
#
_symmetry.space_group_name_H-M   'P 1'
#
loop_
_entity.id
_entity.type
_entity.pdbx_description
1 polymer ?
#
loop_
_entity_poly.entity_id
_entity_poly.type
_entity_poly.pdbx_seq_one_letter_code
_entity_poly.pdbx_strand_id
1 'polypeptide(L)'
;HVDGDIYKQNSFRGNFDNAYWAIDNNKYTEDTNRFFGNVYATYQTDFGTANHKLNAKYMLGVDAYTTHYSDSYGYGSNTGGGRGQIENYGWTNATYNSLLTINYDWRINDDWGLNAVAGNEFIQSNRKKYYEYGTNYNFAGWNHINNATTQLTEEERWKNRTVGFFGNVSASYRNMLYLTVTG
;
A
#
# COMPACT_ATOMS: atom_id res chain seq x y z
N HIS A 1 15.55 -30.68 23.74
CA HIS A 1 14.70 -31.84 23.41
C HIS A 1 14.66 -32.79 24.60
N VAL A 2 13.53 -33.42 24.83
CA VAL A 2 13.35 -34.39 25.92
C VAL A 2 13.29 -35.78 25.31
N ASP A 3 14.06 -36.69 25.85
CA ASP A 3 14.09 -38.11 25.44
C ASP A 3 14.35 -38.33 23.92
N GLY A 4 15.11 -37.44 23.32
CA GLY A 4 15.37 -37.49 21.87
C GLY A 4 14.22 -37.01 20.96
N ASP A 5 13.08 -36.67 21.51
CA ASP A 5 11.94 -36.14 20.78
C ASP A 5 12.12 -34.63 20.58
N ILE A 6 12.27 -34.19 19.33
CA ILE A 6 12.49 -32.78 18.96
C ILE A 6 11.26 -31.90 19.23
N TYR A 7 10.08 -32.52 19.36
CA TYR A 7 8.83 -31.80 19.62
C TYR A 7 8.48 -31.69 21.11
N LYS A 8 9.22 -32.40 21.98
CA LYS A 8 9.10 -32.29 23.42
C LYS A 8 10.07 -31.27 23.98
N GLN A 9 9.61 -30.46 24.92
CA GLN A 9 10.41 -29.43 25.58
C GLN A 9 10.40 -29.59 27.11
N ASN A 10 11.47 -29.14 27.74
CA ASN A 10 11.49 -28.81 29.14
C ASN A 10 11.23 -27.30 29.28
N SER A 11 10.03 -26.94 29.64
CA SER A 11 9.68 -25.53 29.87
C SER A 11 10.51 -24.94 31.00
N PHE A 12 11.03 -23.74 30.80
CA PHE A 12 11.81 -23.05 31.83
C PHE A 12 10.94 -22.60 33.02
N ARG A 13 9.70 -22.25 32.74
CA ARG A 13 8.62 -21.98 33.71
C ARG A 13 7.32 -22.48 33.12
N GLY A 14 6.58 -23.25 33.89
CA GLY A 14 5.32 -23.92 33.55
C GLY A 14 4.60 -23.62 32.24
N ASN A 15 4.34 -22.34 31.94
CA ASN A 15 3.56 -21.93 30.77
C ASN A 15 4.39 -21.24 29.68
N PHE A 16 5.71 -21.22 29.79
CA PHE A 16 6.57 -20.58 28.80
C PHE A 16 7.38 -21.62 28.04
N ASP A 17 7.48 -21.46 26.72
CA ASP A 17 8.32 -22.30 25.89
C ASP A 17 9.79 -22.12 26.27
N ASN A 18 10.56 -23.20 26.20
CA ASN A 18 12.01 -23.13 26.27
C ASN A 18 12.54 -22.35 25.05
N ALA A 19 13.35 -21.34 25.28
CA ALA A 19 13.83 -20.44 24.23
C ALA A 19 14.57 -21.19 23.11
N TYR A 20 15.43 -22.17 23.47
CA TYR A 20 16.14 -22.96 22.45
C TYR A 20 15.20 -23.85 21.64
N TRP A 21 14.23 -24.46 22.30
CA TRP A 21 13.21 -25.25 21.62
C TRP A 21 12.33 -24.38 20.71
N ALA A 22 11.96 -23.18 21.16
CA ALA A 22 11.14 -22.24 20.40
C ALA A 22 11.81 -21.77 19.11
N ILE A 23 13.12 -21.54 19.14
CA ILE A 23 13.90 -21.15 17.94
C ILE A 23 13.83 -22.24 16.87
N ASP A 24 13.85 -23.51 17.26
CA ASP A 24 13.83 -24.64 16.34
C ASP A 24 12.42 -24.97 15.81
N ASN A 25 11.37 -24.69 16.60
CA ASN A 25 10.01 -25.17 16.34
C ASN A 25 8.99 -24.07 16.00
N ASN A 26 9.24 -22.82 16.40
CA ASN A 26 8.38 -21.69 16.06
C ASN A 26 9.00 -20.90 14.91
N LYS A 27 8.15 -20.40 14.04
CA LYS A 27 8.62 -19.62 12.88
C LYS A 27 7.75 -18.39 12.68
N TYR A 28 8.42 -17.24 12.49
CA TYR A 28 7.80 -15.97 12.19
C TYR A 28 8.40 -15.44 10.88
N THR A 29 7.56 -15.17 9.93
CA THR A 29 7.98 -14.66 8.62
C THR A 29 7.17 -13.47 8.20
N GLU A 30 7.85 -12.53 7.56
CA GLU A 30 7.25 -11.39 6.87
C GLU A 30 7.81 -11.34 5.45
N ASP A 31 6.91 -11.21 4.48
CA ASP A 31 7.22 -11.10 3.07
C ASP A 31 6.54 -9.84 2.52
N THR A 32 7.31 -8.89 2.02
CA THR A 32 6.77 -7.66 1.41
C THR A 32 7.31 -7.49 0.01
N ASN A 33 6.39 -7.40 -0.95
CA ASN A 33 6.69 -7.09 -2.33
C ASN A 33 6.01 -5.78 -2.73
N ARG A 34 6.75 -4.84 -3.32
CA ARG A 34 6.22 -3.55 -3.74
C ARG A 34 6.69 -3.18 -5.13
N PHE A 35 5.75 -2.72 -5.93
CA PHE A 35 5.99 -2.10 -7.23
C PHE A 35 5.39 -0.69 -7.22
N PHE A 36 6.19 0.32 -7.57
CA PHE A 36 5.71 1.68 -7.71
C PHE A 36 6.42 2.40 -8.84
N GLY A 37 5.72 3.35 -9.42
CA GLY A 37 6.28 4.18 -10.49
C GLY A 37 5.24 5.11 -11.09
N ASN A 38 5.71 5.98 -11.95
CA ASN A 38 4.84 6.85 -12.74
C ASN A 38 5.40 7.04 -14.15
N VAL A 39 4.49 7.36 -15.05
CA VAL A 39 4.79 7.80 -16.41
C VAL A 39 4.04 9.10 -16.67
N TYR A 40 4.62 9.98 -17.47
CA TYR A 40 3.97 11.21 -17.86
C TYR A 40 4.25 11.56 -19.31
N ALA A 41 3.30 12.28 -19.90
CA ALA A 41 3.45 12.91 -21.21
C ALA A 41 3.22 14.41 -21.06
N THR A 42 3.99 15.20 -21.79
CA THR A 42 3.87 16.66 -21.83
C THR A 42 3.67 17.11 -23.26
N TYR A 43 2.70 17.98 -23.47
CA TYR A 43 2.48 18.65 -24.75
C TYR A 43 2.63 20.16 -24.55
N GLN A 44 3.40 20.80 -25.42
CA GLN A 44 3.63 22.25 -25.39
C GLN A 44 3.45 22.84 -26.78
N THR A 45 2.79 23.98 -26.87
CA THR A 45 2.65 24.73 -28.10
C THR A 45 2.50 26.23 -27.81
N ASP A 46 2.95 27.05 -28.74
CA ASP A 46 2.75 28.50 -28.75
C ASP A 46 1.76 28.96 -29.83
N PHE A 47 1.13 28.00 -30.52
CA PHE A 47 0.22 28.25 -31.65
C PHE A 47 0.81 29.11 -32.76
N GLY A 48 2.14 29.15 -32.90
CA GLY A 48 2.84 29.98 -33.88
C GLY A 48 2.93 31.46 -33.50
N THR A 49 2.64 31.83 -32.25
CA THR A 49 2.72 33.19 -31.74
C THR A 49 3.39 33.26 -30.38
N ALA A 50 4.27 34.21 -30.14
CA ALA A 50 4.93 34.40 -28.86
C ALA A 50 3.98 34.83 -27.71
N ASN A 51 2.73 35.17 -28.05
CA ASN A 51 1.76 35.71 -27.10
C ASN A 51 0.92 34.64 -26.40
N HIS A 52 0.96 33.40 -26.90
CA HIS A 52 0.18 32.27 -26.38
C HIS A 52 1.11 31.12 -26.09
N LYS A 53 0.99 30.54 -24.91
CA LYS A 53 1.70 29.30 -24.53
C LYS A 53 0.74 28.34 -23.85
N LEU A 54 0.63 27.15 -24.37
CA LEU A 54 -0.10 26.06 -23.78
C LEU A 54 0.88 24.97 -23.33
N ASN A 55 0.74 24.52 -22.10
CA ASN A 55 1.44 23.38 -21.56
C ASN A 55 0.42 22.43 -20.93
N ALA A 56 0.29 21.24 -21.47
CA ALA A 56 -0.54 20.19 -20.91
C ALA A 56 0.35 19.02 -20.45
N LYS A 57 0.16 18.59 -19.22
CA LYS A 57 0.86 17.43 -18.65
C LYS A 57 -0.16 16.43 -18.14
N TYR A 58 0.01 15.17 -18.56
CA TYR A 58 -0.75 14.05 -18.03
C TYR A 58 0.18 13.05 -17.38
N MET A 59 -0.11 12.67 -16.14
CA MET A 59 0.67 11.71 -15.36
C MET A 59 -0.22 10.56 -14.94
N LEU A 60 0.30 9.34 -15.05
CA LEU A 60 -0.26 8.12 -14.48
C LEU A 60 0.74 7.55 -13.49
N GLY A 61 0.27 7.18 -12.31
CA GLY A 61 1.07 6.55 -11.26
C GLY A 61 0.41 5.30 -10.71
N VAL A 62 1.23 4.40 -10.24
CA VAL A 62 0.83 3.18 -9.53
C VAL A 62 1.74 2.97 -8.33
N ASP A 63 1.15 2.56 -7.23
CA ASP A 63 1.84 2.04 -6.05
C ASP A 63 1.07 0.81 -5.56
N ALA A 64 1.67 -0.36 -5.73
CA ALA A 64 1.08 -1.62 -5.37
C ALA A 64 2.03 -2.42 -4.50
N TYR A 65 1.56 -2.89 -3.36
CA TYR A 65 2.35 -3.74 -2.48
C TYR A 65 1.50 -4.81 -1.81
N THR A 66 2.15 -5.92 -1.50
CA THR A 66 1.61 -7.02 -0.71
C THR A 66 2.52 -7.25 0.47
N THR A 67 1.93 -7.47 1.64
CA THR A 67 2.66 -7.93 2.83
C THR A 67 1.96 -9.15 3.38
N HIS A 68 2.72 -10.21 3.60
CA HIS A 68 2.25 -11.47 4.13
C HIS A 68 3.04 -11.80 5.39
N TYR A 69 2.33 -12.13 6.45
CA TYR A 69 2.88 -12.61 7.71
C TYR A 69 2.46 -14.07 7.92
N SER A 70 3.35 -14.87 8.47
CA SER A 70 3.05 -16.20 8.94
C SER A 70 3.75 -16.43 10.28
N ASP A 71 2.95 -16.53 11.32
CA ASP A 71 3.38 -16.76 12.69
C ASP A 71 2.95 -18.17 13.10
N SER A 72 3.91 -19.07 13.27
CA SER A 72 3.62 -20.45 13.63
C SER A 72 4.30 -20.88 14.92
N TYR A 73 3.54 -21.55 15.75
CA TYR A 73 3.98 -22.21 16.97
C TYR A 73 3.94 -23.72 16.75
N GLY A 74 5.07 -24.38 16.97
CA GLY A 74 5.23 -25.79 16.71
C GLY A 74 4.37 -26.69 17.61
N TYR A 75 4.17 -27.92 17.17
CA TYR A 75 3.56 -28.95 18.00
C TYR A 75 4.41 -29.19 19.25
N GLY A 76 3.79 -29.07 20.44
CA GLY A 76 4.48 -29.08 21.74
C GLY A 76 4.70 -27.70 22.34
N SER A 77 4.35 -26.60 21.62
CA SER A 77 4.37 -25.25 22.20
C SER A 77 3.29 -25.07 23.24
N ASN A 78 3.61 -24.37 24.33
CA ASN A 78 2.62 -23.96 25.33
C ASN A 78 1.59 -22.97 24.74
N THR A 79 1.97 -22.19 23.76
CA THR A 79 1.03 -21.44 22.91
C THR A 79 0.29 -22.42 22.02
N GLY A 80 -1.05 -22.30 21.92
CA GLY A 80 -1.87 -23.27 21.18
C GLY A 80 -2.13 -24.57 21.92
N GLY A 81 -2.00 -24.59 23.26
CA GLY A 81 -2.40 -25.71 24.10
C GLY A 81 -1.57 -26.99 23.88
N GLY A 82 -0.33 -26.88 23.49
CA GLY A 82 0.59 -28.03 23.29
C GLY A 82 0.46 -28.71 21.94
N ARG A 83 -0.49 -28.32 21.09
CA ARG A 83 -0.71 -28.94 19.77
C ARG A 83 -0.44 -28.04 18.59
N GLY A 84 0.19 -26.88 18.84
CA GLY A 84 0.57 -25.94 17.80
C GLY A 84 -0.56 -25.04 17.30
N GLN A 85 -0.13 -23.97 16.66
CA GLN A 85 -1.00 -22.90 16.16
C GLN A 85 -0.31 -22.21 15.01
N ILE A 86 -1.08 -21.70 14.06
CA ILE A 86 -0.59 -20.86 12.97
C ILE A 86 -1.56 -19.69 12.71
N GLU A 87 -0.98 -18.53 12.46
CA GLU A 87 -1.68 -17.36 11.97
C GLU A 87 -1.03 -16.89 10.68
N ASN A 88 -1.80 -16.86 9.59
CA ASN A 88 -1.39 -16.25 8.34
C ASN A 88 -2.25 -15.01 8.13
N TYR A 89 -1.63 -13.88 7.94
CA TYR A 89 -2.37 -12.64 7.70
C TYR A 89 -1.57 -11.71 6.78
N GLY A 90 -2.28 -10.79 6.19
CA GLY A 90 -1.63 -9.84 5.32
C GLY A 90 -2.62 -8.98 4.56
N TRP A 91 -2.06 -8.14 3.70
CA TRP A 91 -2.84 -7.25 2.87
C TRP A 91 -2.18 -7.01 1.52
N THR A 92 -3.02 -6.78 0.55
CA THR A 92 -2.65 -6.26 -0.76
C THR A 92 -3.23 -4.85 -0.88
N ASN A 93 -2.39 -3.87 -1.19
CA ASN A 93 -2.79 -2.52 -1.48
C ASN A 93 -2.40 -2.18 -2.91
N ALA A 94 -3.29 -1.51 -3.63
CA ALA A 94 -3.00 -0.95 -4.93
C ALA A 94 -3.62 0.43 -5.03
N THR A 95 -2.78 1.43 -5.23
CA THR A 95 -3.18 2.82 -5.45
C THR A 95 -2.82 3.22 -6.87
N TYR A 96 -3.82 3.71 -7.59
CA TYR A 96 -3.69 4.26 -8.92
C TYR A 96 -4.01 5.74 -8.85
N ASN A 97 -3.19 6.56 -9.47
CA ASN A 97 -3.44 7.99 -9.58
C ASN A 97 -3.26 8.48 -11.01
N SER A 98 -4.08 9.43 -11.39
CA SER A 98 -3.86 10.19 -12.61
C SER A 98 -4.01 11.69 -12.32
N LEU A 99 -3.18 12.48 -12.95
CA LEU A 99 -3.18 13.92 -12.84
C LEU A 99 -3.07 14.54 -14.23
N LEU A 100 -4.10 15.26 -14.63
CA LEU A 100 -4.06 16.13 -15.80
C LEU A 100 -3.91 17.56 -15.31
N THR A 101 -2.93 18.29 -15.87
CA THR A 101 -2.75 19.71 -15.64
C THR A 101 -2.60 20.41 -16.98
N ILE A 102 -3.37 21.45 -17.19
CA ILE A 102 -3.31 22.33 -18.36
C ILE A 102 -2.98 23.73 -17.87
N ASN A 103 -1.90 24.28 -18.37
CA ASN A 103 -1.49 25.67 -18.11
C ASN A 103 -1.52 26.45 -19.42
N TYR A 104 -2.16 27.59 -19.38
CA TYR A 104 -2.26 28.50 -20.53
C TYR A 104 -1.82 29.90 -20.13
N ASP A 105 -0.79 30.37 -20.81
CA ASP A 105 -0.26 31.73 -20.65
C ASP A 105 -0.65 32.55 -21.88
N TRP A 106 -1.23 33.70 -21.65
CA TRP A 106 -1.61 34.65 -22.69
C TRP A 106 -1.09 36.04 -22.38
N ARG A 107 -0.20 36.53 -23.21
CA ARG A 107 0.18 37.96 -23.25
C ARG A 107 -0.84 38.69 -24.11
N ILE A 108 -1.80 39.37 -23.48
CA ILE A 108 -2.87 40.10 -24.17
C ILE A 108 -2.27 41.28 -24.93
N ASN A 109 -1.40 42.05 -24.25
CA ASN A 109 -0.63 43.17 -24.78
C ASN A 109 0.58 43.45 -23.87
N ASP A 110 1.28 44.57 -24.07
CA ASP A 110 2.46 44.94 -23.27
C ASP A 110 2.14 45.24 -21.79
N ASP A 111 0.91 45.59 -21.48
CA ASP A 111 0.46 45.93 -20.15
C ASP A 111 -0.24 44.73 -19.43
N TRP A 112 -0.90 43.84 -20.16
CA TRP A 112 -1.76 42.81 -19.60
C TRP A 112 -1.30 41.38 -19.94
N GLY A 113 -1.21 40.56 -18.92
CA GLY A 113 -0.99 39.14 -19.02
C GLY A 113 -2.06 38.33 -18.27
N LEU A 114 -2.37 37.16 -18.76
CA LEU A 114 -3.26 36.20 -18.14
C LEU A 114 -2.55 34.83 -18.09
N ASN A 115 -2.63 34.19 -16.91
CA ASN A 115 -2.27 32.79 -16.73
C ASN A 115 -3.50 32.04 -16.23
N ALA A 116 -3.80 30.93 -16.83
CA ALA A 116 -4.87 30.04 -16.40
C ALA A 116 -4.34 28.62 -16.24
N VAL A 117 -4.65 28.00 -15.10
CA VAL A 117 -4.35 26.59 -14.83
C VAL A 117 -5.66 25.87 -14.58
N ALA A 118 -5.84 24.71 -15.19
CA ALA A 118 -6.93 23.79 -14.90
C ALA A 118 -6.37 22.38 -14.74
N GLY A 119 -6.93 21.62 -13.83
CA GLY A 119 -6.49 20.25 -13.62
C GLY A 119 -7.58 19.34 -13.07
N ASN A 120 -7.32 18.07 -13.23
CA ASN A 120 -8.13 16.98 -12.70
C ASN A 120 -7.21 15.96 -12.05
N GLU A 121 -7.52 15.60 -10.83
CA GLU A 121 -6.87 14.52 -10.10
C GLU A 121 -7.84 13.37 -9.89
N PHE A 122 -7.36 12.17 -10.13
CA PHE A 122 -8.07 10.93 -9.82
C PHE A 122 -7.16 10.03 -9.00
N ILE A 123 -7.65 9.57 -7.85
CA ILE A 123 -6.95 8.61 -7.00
C ILE A 123 -7.91 7.47 -6.68
N GLN A 124 -7.47 6.24 -6.88
CA GLN A 124 -8.19 5.06 -6.46
C GLN A 124 -7.27 4.17 -5.65
N SER A 125 -7.68 3.86 -4.41
CA SER A 125 -7.01 2.89 -3.54
C SER A 125 -7.90 1.68 -3.33
N ASN A 126 -7.33 0.51 -3.56
CA ASN A 126 -7.93 -0.77 -3.29
C ASN A 126 -7.10 -1.46 -2.22
N ARG A 127 -7.76 -1.97 -1.18
CA ARG A 127 -7.11 -2.75 -0.14
C ARG A 127 -7.89 -4.05 0.07
N LYS A 128 -7.17 -5.15 0.10
CA LYS A 128 -7.65 -6.46 0.50
C LYS A 128 -6.83 -6.92 1.70
N LYS A 129 -7.49 -7.35 2.77
CA LYS A 129 -6.87 -7.98 3.93
C LYS A 129 -7.42 -9.39 4.06
N TYR A 130 -6.58 -10.32 4.48
CA TYR A 130 -6.99 -11.65 4.88
C TYR A 130 -6.37 -12.00 6.23
N TYR A 131 -7.04 -12.89 6.94
CA TYR A 131 -6.59 -13.48 8.18
C TYR A 131 -7.00 -14.95 8.18
N GLU A 132 -6.06 -15.80 8.49
CA GLU A 132 -6.25 -17.25 8.64
C GLU A 132 -5.65 -17.66 9.97
N TYR A 133 -6.42 -18.35 10.77
CA TYR A 133 -6.01 -18.90 12.04
C TYR A 133 -6.23 -20.41 12.04
N GLY A 134 -5.24 -21.16 12.48
CA GLY A 134 -5.34 -22.60 12.62
C GLY A 134 -4.73 -23.07 13.94
N THR A 135 -5.40 -23.98 14.63
CA THR A 135 -4.90 -24.57 15.86
C THR A 135 -5.19 -26.05 15.95
N ASN A 136 -4.54 -26.73 16.88
CA ASN A 136 -4.63 -28.16 17.07
C ASN A 136 -4.17 -28.96 15.85
N TYR A 137 -2.86 -28.97 15.59
CA TYR A 137 -2.28 -29.75 14.52
C TYR A 137 -2.56 -31.25 14.68
N ASN A 138 -2.83 -31.92 13.58
CA ASN A 138 -3.05 -33.36 13.56
C ASN A 138 -1.77 -34.16 13.89
N PHE A 139 -0.62 -33.62 13.46
CA PHE A 139 0.70 -34.24 13.70
C PHE A 139 1.80 -33.17 13.76
N ALA A 140 2.93 -33.54 14.34
CA ALA A 140 4.09 -32.69 14.51
C ALA A 140 4.90 -32.52 13.21
N GLY A 141 5.70 -31.48 13.11
CA GLY A 141 6.66 -31.25 12.02
C GLY A 141 6.11 -30.58 10.77
N TRP A 142 4.84 -30.22 10.74
CA TRP A 142 4.24 -29.50 9.64
C TRP A 142 3.36 -28.37 10.15
N ASN A 143 3.99 -27.22 10.38
CA ASN A 143 3.31 -26.00 10.84
C ASN A 143 2.58 -25.34 9.65
N HIS A 144 1.39 -25.83 9.34
CA HIS A 144 0.62 -25.41 8.17
C HIS A 144 -0.88 -25.37 8.51
N ILE A 145 -1.62 -24.43 7.91
CA ILE A 145 -3.05 -24.27 8.14
C ILE A 145 -3.84 -25.56 7.87
N ASN A 146 -3.47 -26.31 6.82
CA ASN A 146 -4.14 -27.58 6.48
C ASN A 146 -3.88 -28.70 7.49
N ASN A 147 -2.87 -28.54 8.37
CA ASN A 147 -2.62 -29.49 9.45
C ASN A 147 -3.44 -29.18 10.71
N ALA A 148 -4.07 -28.02 10.77
CA ALA A 148 -4.91 -27.60 11.88
C ALA A 148 -6.31 -28.22 11.80
N THR A 149 -6.80 -28.77 12.93
CA THR A 149 -8.16 -29.30 13.02
C THR A 149 -9.21 -28.20 13.20
N THR A 150 -8.83 -27.07 13.79
CA THR A 150 -9.70 -25.92 13.91
C THR A 150 -9.13 -24.79 13.06
N GLN A 151 -9.93 -24.26 12.16
CA GLN A 151 -9.54 -23.21 11.24
C GLN A 151 -10.57 -22.08 11.26
N LEU A 152 -10.09 -20.84 11.19
CA LEU A 152 -10.87 -19.62 11.02
C LEU A 152 -10.28 -18.82 9.87
N THR A 153 -11.13 -18.28 9.01
CA THR A 153 -10.70 -17.42 7.90
C THR A 153 -11.55 -16.18 7.84
N GLU A 154 -10.92 -15.03 7.61
CA GLU A 154 -11.59 -13.75 7.46
C GLU A 154 -11.01 -13.01 6.25
N GLU A 155 -11.85 -12.29 5.52
CA GLU A 155 -11.45 -11.42 4.42
C GLU A 155 -12.17 -10.08 4.51
N GLU A 156 -11.44 -9.00 4.30
CA GLU A 156 -11.97 -7.65 4.22
C GLU A 156 -11.47 -6.95 2.97
N ARG A 157 -12.34 -6.14 2.36
CA ARG A 157 -12.03 -5.37 1.14
C ARG A 157 -12.51 -3.94 1.27
N TRP A 158 -11.63 -3.01 0.91
CA TRP A 158 -11.95 -1.59 0.86
C TRP A 158 -11.58 -1.04 -0.51
N LYS A 159 -12.39 -0.13 -0.98
CA LYS A 159 -12.13 0.64 -2.17
C LYS A 159 -12.52 2.09 -1.96
N ASN A 160 -11.54 2.96 -2.10
CA ASN A 160 -11.75 4.40 -2.05
C ASN A 160 -11.43 5.00 -3.41
N ARG A 161 -12.23 5.99 -3.80
CA ARG A 161 -12.01 6.76 -5.02
C ARG A 161 -12.22 8.24 -4.72
N THR A 162 -11.24 9.04 -5.11
CA THR A 162 -11.29 10.50 -5.03
C THR A 162 -11.14 11.06 -6.43
N VAL A 163 -11.99 12.02 -6.78
CA VAL A 163 -11.92 12.80 -8.01
C VAL A 163 -11.92 14.26 -7.62
N GLY A 164 -10.88 14.99 -8.01
CA GLY A 164 -10.74 16.41 -7.77
C GLY A 164 -10.62 17.17 -9.07
N PHE A 165 -11.19 18.35 -9.11
CA PHE A 165 -10.95 19.37 -10.13
C PHE A 165 -10.40 20.60 -9.45
N PHE A 166 -9.44 21.25 -10.05
CA PHE A 166 -8.88 22.48 -9.55
C PHE A 166 -8.62 23.47 -10.67
N GLY A 167 -8.66 24.74 -10.34
CA GLY A 167 -8.38 25.78 -11.29
C GLY A 167 -7.76 27.01 -10.62
N ASN A 168 -6.97 27.73 -11.40
CA ASN A 168 -6.39 29.00 -10.99
C ASN A 168 -6.38 29.93 -12.19
N VAL A 169 -6.75 31.19 -11.97
CA VAL A 169 -6.63 32.23 -12.98
C VAL A 169 -5.93 33.41 -12.34
N SER A 170 -4.86 33.87 -12.97
CA SER A 170 -4.08 35.04 -12.56
C SER A 170 -4.03 36.07 -13.68
N ALA A 171 -4.42 37.28 -13.39
CA ALA A 171 -4.25 38.42 -14.28
C ALA A 171 -3.14 39.34 -13.76
N SER A 172 -2.29 39.84 -14.65
CA SER A 172 -1.21 40.78 -14.34
C SER A 172 -1.37 42.06 -15.13
N TYR A 173 -1.13 43.19 -14.48
CA TYR A 173 -1.10 44.50 -15.11
C TYR A 173 0.26 45.17 -14.90
N ARG A 174 0.98 45.46 -15.97
CA ARG A 174 2.31 46.11 -16.00
C ARG A 174 3.35 45.44 -15.09
N ASN A 175 3.20 44.16 -14.75
CA ASN A 175 4.01 43.47 -13.76
C ASN A 175 4.04 44.10 -12.36
N MET A 176 3.09 45.00 -12.06
CA MET A 176 2.97 45.68 -10.78
C MET A 176 1.75 45.22 -9.97
N LEU A 177 0.67 44.87 -10.62
CA LEU A 177 -0.56 44.41 -9.97
C LEU A 177 -0.87 42.99 -10.44
N TYR A 178 -1.21 42.14 -9.48
CA TYR A 178 -1.60 40.76 -9.73
C TYR A 178 -2.90 40.45 -9.01
N LEU A 179 -3.83 39.83 -9.73
CA LEU A 179 -5.07 39.31 -9.16
C LEU A 179 -5.11 37.83 -9.47
N THR A 180 -5.28 37.01 -8.41
CA THR A 180 -5.36 35.54 -8.54
C THR A 180 -6.62 35.03 -7.90
N VAL A 181 -7.32 34.14 -8.59
CA VAL A 181 -8.48 33.38 -8.10
C VAL A 181 -8.18 31.91 -8.23
N THR A 182 -8.41 31.14 -7.15
CA THR A 182 -8.18 29.69 -7.09
C THR A 182 -9.45 29.01 -6.61
N GLY A 183 -9.79 27.88 -7.21
CA GLY A 183 -10.92 27.04 -6.82
C GLY A 183 -10.66 25.55 -7.09
#